data_25706260a6ee61901f4ebb4eb34e5c4e
#
_entry.id   25706260a6ee61901f4ebb4eb34e5c4e
#
_cell.length_a   1.000
_cell.length_b   1.000
_cell.length_c   1.000
_cell.angle_alpha   90.00
_cell.angle_beta   90.00
_cell.angle_gamma   90.00
#
_symmetry.space_group_name_H-M   'P 1'
#
loop_
_entity.id
_entity.type
_entity.pdbx_description
1 polymer ?
#
loop_
_entity_poly.entity_id
_entity_poly.type
_entity_poly.pdbx_seq_one_letter_code
_entity_poly.pdbx_strand_id
1 'polypeptide(L)'
;LLAEPFIRGKELTTAVLGDRALMVTELRPKSGFYDFDAKYTDGMTDHICPAEIPDDVTEACKDLALRAHRLLGCKGTSRSDFRWDDTQGVEGLFLLEVNTQPGMTPLSLVPEQARHLGMEYADLVEAIIAEALNDAETSNDAKAGEMPA
;
A
#
# COMPACT_ATOMS: atom_id res chain seq x y z
N LEU A 1 -3.91 25.17 5.56
CA LEU A 1 -3.35 25.02 4.21
C LEU A 1 -2.11 24.12 4.32
N LEU A 2 -2.10 22.99 3.59
CA LEU A 2 -0.92 22.14 3.42
C LEU A 2 -0.25 22.54 2.11
N ALA A 3 1.06 22.69 2.11
CA ALA A 3 1.85 23.00 0.93
C ALA A 3 3.10 22.11 0.91
N GLU A 4 3.30 21.40 -0.19
CA GLU A 4 4.38 20.46 -0.38
C GLU A 4 5.09 20.71 -1.70
N PRO A 5 6.37 20.34 -1.85
CA PRO A 5 7.05 20.39 -3.13
C PRO A 5 6.35 19.47 -4.14
N PHE A 6 6.15 19.93 -5.36
CA PHE A 6 5.66 19.07 -6.43
C PHE A 6 6.77 18.16 -6.96
N ILE A 7 6.62 16.87 -6.78
CA ILE A 7 7.53 15.85 -7.32
C ILE A 7 7.03 15.43 -8.71
N ARG A 8 7.86 15.58 -9.72
CA ARG A 8 7.58 15.17 -11.10
C ARG A 8 7.64 13.65 -11.23
N GLY A 9 7.27 13.13 -12.40
CA GLY A 9 7.42 11.73 -12.77
C GLY A 9 6.19 10.89 -12.48
N LYS A 10 6.37 9.67 -12.01
CA LYS A 10 5.33 8.65 -11.87
C LYS A 10 4.68 8.66 -10.50
N GLU A 11 3.43 8.24 -10.46
CA GLU A 11 2.71 7.93 -9.23
C GLU A 11 2.70 6.42 -9.04
N LEU A 12 3.19 5.98 -7.89
CA LEU A 12 3.33 4.56 -7.56
C LEU A 12 2.60 4.27 -6.25
N THR A 13 2.11 3.05 -6.11
CA THR A 13 1.48 2.60 -4.88
C THR A 13 1.82 1.15 -4.58
N THR A 14 1.99 0.83 -3.30
CA THR A 14 2.33 -0.51 -2.83
C THR A 14 1.53 -0.83 -1.57
N ALA A 15 0.81 -1.94 -1.59
CA ALA A 15 0.13 -2.46 -0.43
C ALA A 15 1.04 -3.38 0.39
N VAL A 16 0.75 -3.47 1.68
CA VAL A 16 1.32 -4.43 2.62
C VAL A 16 0.18 -5.28 3.19
N LEU A 17 0.41 -6.56 3.33
CA LEU A 17 -0.46 -7.51 4.02
C LEU A 17 0.37 -8.26 5.05
N GLY A 18 0.06 -8.07 6.34
CA GLY A 18 0.87 -8.57 7.44
C GLY A 18 2.32 -8.11 7.33
N ASP A 19 3.24 -9.05 7.22
CA ASP A 19 4.68 -8.78 7.08
C ASP A 19 5.20 -8.75 5.64
N ARG A 20 4.31 -8.72 4.64
CA ARG A 20 4.67 -8.83 3.24
C ARG A 20 4.19 -7.62 2.42
N ALA A 21 5.11 -6.93 1.76
CA ALA A 21 4.77 -5.99 0.69
C ALA A 21 4.27 -6.77 -0.54
N LEU A 22 3.20 -6.26 -1.14
CA LEU A 22 2.61 -6.85 -2.35
C LEU A 22 3.33 -6.33 -3.62
N MET A 23 2.57 -6.09 -4.69
CA MET A 23 3.14 -5.56 -5.94
C MET A 23 3.25 -4.03 -5.88
N VAL A 24 4.02 -3.46 -6.79
CA VAL A 24 3.98 -2.02 -7.08
C VAL A 24 3.07 -1.80 -8.27
N THR A 25 2.12 -0.87 -8.14
CA THR A 25 1.25 -0.42 -9.23
C THR A 25 1.62 1.01 -9.60
N GLU A 26 1.78 1.29 -10.89
CA GLU A 26 1.85 2.65 -11.42
C GLU A 26 0.43 3.14 -11.73
N LEU A 27 0.12 4.36 -11.28
CA LEU A 27 -1.14 5.05 -11.56
C LEU A 27 -0.92 6.11 -12.63
N ARG A 28 -1.62 5.99 -13.76
CA ARG A 28 -1.57 6.95 -14.89
C ARG A 28 -2.91 7.65 -15.05
N PRO A 29 -3.11 8.82 -14.41
CA PRO A 29 -4.35 9.58 -14.59
C PRO A 29 -4.46 10.11 -16.03
N LYS A 30 -5.62 9.93 -16.66
CA LYS A 30 -5.89 10.45 -18.02
C LYS A 30 -6.03 11.97 -18.07
N SER A 31 -6.32 12.61 -16.94
CA SER A 31 -6.47 14.06 -16.78
C SER A 31 -5.20 14.80 -16.34
N GLY A 32 -4.05 14.11 -16.26
CA GLY A 32 -2.76 14.71 -15.87
C GLY A 32 -2.55 14.92 -14.39
N PHE A 33 -3.57 14.80 -13.55
CA PHE A 33 -3.45 14.83 -12.07
C PHE A 33 -4.35 13.76 -11.44
N TYR A 34 -3.83 13.04 -10.43
CA TYR A 34 -4.58 12.03 -9.70
C TYR A 34 -5.38 12.70 -8.57
N ASP A 35 -6.45 13.37 -8.94
CA ASP A 35 -7.37 14.02 -8.02
C ASP A 35 -8.46 13.06 -7.52
N PHE A 36 -9.39 13.60 -6.72
CA PHE A 36 -10.48 12.82 -6.15
C PHE A 36 -11.37 12.16 -7.22
N ASP A 37 -11.65 12.86 -8.32
CA ASP A 37 -12.48 12.33 -9.40
C ASP A 37 -11.76 11.21 -10.16
N ALA A 38 -10.44 11.33 -10.36
CA ALA A 38 -9.62 10.29 -10.97
C ALA A 38 -9.50 9.02 -10.07
N LYS A 39 -9.62 9.17 -8.74
CA LYS A 39 -9.58 8.05 -7.78
C LYS A 39 -10.87 7.20 -7.79
N TYR A 40 -12.02 7.80 -8.05
CA TYR A 40 -13.33 7.15 -7.83
C TYR A 40 -14.19 7.01 -9.07
N THR A 41 -13.73 7.52 -10.24
CA THR A 41 -14.43 7.35 -11.51
C THR A 41 -13.76 6.25 -12.34
N ASP A 42 -14.52 5.22 -12.64
CA ASP A 42 -14.05 4.07 -13.44
C ASP A 42 -13.50 4.55 -14.80
N GLY A 43 -12.33 4.05 -15.16
CA GLY A 43 -11.68 4.36 -16.42
C GLY A 43 -10.96 5.72 -16.50
N MET A 44 -10.89 6.53 -15.43
CA MET A 44 -10.15 7.80 -15.40
C MET A 44 -8.67 7.64 -15.08
N THR A 45 -8.26 6.50 -14.53
CA THR A 45 -6.88 6.17 -14.23
C THR A 45 -6.54 4.79 -14.77
N ASP A 46 -5.46 4.67 -15.49
CA ASP A 46 -4.94 3.37 -15.92
C ASP A 46 -4.01 2.83 -14.81
N HIS A 47 -4.26 1.59 -14.38
CA HIS A 47 -3.43 0.86 -13.43
C HIS A 47 -2.48 -0.05 -14.19
N ILE A 48 -1.19 0.06 -13.94
CA ILE A 48 -0.15 -0.82 -14.50
C ILE A 48 0.44 -1.62 -13.35
N CYS A 49 0.00 -2.87 -13.24
CA CYS A 49 0.41 -3.81 -12.20
C CYS A 49 0.90 -5.11 -12.84
N PRO A 50 2.16 -5.53 -12.63
CA PRO A 50 3.22 -4.79 -11.93
C PRO A 50 3.64 -3.51 -12.68
N ALA A 51 4.10 -2.50 -11.95
CA ALA A 51 4.60 -1.25 -12.52
C ALA A 51 5.81 -1.50 -13.44
N GLU A 52 5.86 -0.79 -14.58
CA GLU A 52 6.99 -0.84 -15.51
C GLU A 52 8.08 0.14 -15.06
N ILE A 53 8.82 -0.24 -14.02
CA ILE A 53 9.90 0.55 -13.39
C ILE A 53 11.12 -0.35 -13.12
N PRO A 54 12.33 0.22 -12.91
CA PRO A 54 13.53 -0.54 -12.55
C PRO A 54 13.34 -1.38 -11.28
N ASP A 55 14.04 -2.52 -11.23
CA ASP A 55 13.94 -3.47 -10.11
C ASP A 55 14.38 -2.84 -8.76
N ASP A 56 15.41 -2.00 -8.77
CA ASP A 56 15.91 -1.30 -7.59
C ASP A 56 14.88 -0.31 -7.02
N VAL A 57 14.13 0.37 -7.89
CA VAL A 57 13.02 1.25 -7.48
C VAL A 57 11.85 0.42 -6.95
N THR A 58 11.55 -0.72 -7.59
CA THR A 58 10.51 -1.66 -7.13
C THR A 58 10.80 -2.15 -5.72
N GLU A 59 12.03 -2.61 -5.48
CA GLU A 59 12.42 -3.09 -4.14
C GLU A 59 12.45 -1.95 -3.10
N ALA A 60 12.87 -0.75 -3.49
CA ALA A 60 12.81 0.43 -2.61
C ALA A 60 11.37 0.79 -2.21
N CYS A 61 10.41 0.75 -3.16
CA CYS A 61 8.98 0.95 -2.85
C CYS A 61 8.47 -0.06 -1.82
N LYS A 62 8.78 -1.35 -2.03
CA LYS A 62 8.36 -2.43 -1.14
C LYS A 62 8.98 -2.31 0.25
N ASP A 63 10.29 -2.02 0.33
CA ASP A 63 10.99 -1.83 1.61
C ASP A 63 10.42 -0.64 2.38
N LEU A 64 10.25 0.50 1.74
CA LEU A 64 9.69 1.70 2.36
C LEU A 64 8.26 1.49 2.83
N ALA A 65 7.40 0.83 2.01
CA ALA A 65 6.03 0.51 2.40
C ALA A 65 5.99 -0.39 3.63
N LEU A 66 6.80 -1.46 3.65
CA LEU A 66 6.87 -2.40 4.77
C LEU A 66 7.41 -1.74 6.05
N ARG A 67 8.45 -0.91 5.92
CA ARG A 67 9.00 -0.14 7.05
C ARG A 67 7.99 0.86 7.60
N ALA A 68 7.29 1.59 6.74
CA ALA A 68 6.25 2.54 7.15
C ALA A 68 5.09 1.83 7.85
N HIS A 69 4.61 0.69 7.32
CA HIS A 69 3.60 -0.16 7.94
C HIS A 69 3.98 -0.55 9.37
N ARG A 70 5.21 -1.05 9.56
CA ARG A 70 5.72 -1.47 10.88
C ARG A 70 5.92 -0.31 11.84
N LEU A 71 6.50 0.81 11.39
CA LEU A 71 6.75 1.99 12.21
C LEU A 71 5.46 2.64 12.71
N LEU A 72 4.40 2.61 11.92
CA LEU A 72 3.08 3.10 12.30
C LEU A 72 2.27 2.11 13.14
N GLY A 73 2.80 0.90 13.38
CA GLY A 73 2.09 -0.16 14.09
C GLY A 73 0.85 -0.66 13.36
N CYS A 74 0.84 -0.57 12.03
CA CYS A 74 -0.29 -1.06 11.23
C CYS A 74 -0.43 -2.58 11.40
N LYS A 75 -1.68 -3.06 11.33
CA LYS A 75 -2.06 -4.46 11.37
C LYS A 75 -2.89 -4.81 10.13
N GLY A 76 -2.88 -6.09 9.74
CA GLY A 76 -3.59 -6.55 8.55
C GLY A 76 -3.04 -5.92 7.28
N THR A 77 -3.72 -4.94 6.71
CA THR A 77 -3.28 -4.31 5.46
C THR A 77 -3.12 -2.80 5.56
N SER A 78 -2.17 -2.26 4.81
CA SER A 78 -2.03 -0.83 4.54
C SER A 78 -1.61 -0.61 3.09
N ARG A 79 -1.68 0.64 2.63
CA ARG A 79 -1.20 1.03 1.30
C ARG A 79 -0.37 2.30 1.40
N SER A 80 0.83 2.26 0.85
CA SER A 80 1.73 3.40 0.76
C SER A 80 1.69 3.98 -0.64
N ASP A 81 1.53 5.29 -0.75
CA ASP A 81 1.47 6.03 -2.01
C ASP A 81 2.75 6.86 -2.18
N PHE A 82 3.32 6.87 -3.40
CA PHE A 82 4.62 7.45 -3.69
C PHE A 82 4.57 8.35 -4.93
N ARG A 83 5.49 9.32 -4.98
CA ARG A 83 5.92 9.97 -6.22
C ARG A 83 7.35 9.58 -6.51
N TRP A 84 7.65 9.31 -7.78
CA TRP A 84 8.98 8.95 -8.24
C TRP A 84 9.41 9.82 -9.41
N ASP A 85 10.43 10.66 -9.16
CA ASP A 85 11.16 11.39 -10.22
C ASP A 85 12.11 10.41 -10.90
N ASP A 86 11.70 9.91 -12.07
CA ASP A 86 12.39 8.89 -12.85
C ASP A 86 13.75 9.36 -13.42
N THR A 87 14.09 10.64 -13.30
CA THR A 87 15.39 11.17 -13.68
C THR A 87 16.47 11.02 -12.60
N GLN A 88 16.08 10.65 -11.36
CA GLN A 88 16.97 10.59 -10.20
C GLN A 88 17.18 9.16 -9.65
N GLY A 89 16.74 8.13 -10.37
CA GLY A 89 16.82 6.74 -9.88
C GLY A 89 16.09 6.57 -8.54
N VAL A 90 16.62 5.73 -7.66
CA VAL A 90 16.02 5.45 -6.35
C VAL A 90 15.94 6.69 -5.45
N GLU A 91 16.89 7.62 -5.55
CA GLU A 91 16.90 8.88 -4.78
C GLU A 91 15.72 9.80 -5.12
N GLY A 92 15.11 9.60 -6.28
CA GLY A 92 13.90 10.32 -6.70
C GLY A 92 12.59 9.75 -6.14
N LEU A 93 12.63 8.73 -5.27
CA LEU A 93 11.45 8.09 -4.70
C LEU A 93 11.04 8.78 -3.39
N PHE A 94 9.81 9.27 -3.34
CA PHE A 94 9.23 9.96 -2.19
C PHE A 94 7.96 9.27 -1.73
N LEU A 95 7.92 8.83 -0.46
CA LEU A 95 6.71 8.37 0.21
C LEU A 95 5.84 9.58 0.55
N LEU A 96 4.59 9.60 0.09
CA LEU A 96 3.65 10.69 0.34
C LEU A 96 2.78 10.42 1.56
N GLU A 97 2.13 9.26 1.57
CA GLU A 97 1.18 8.89 2.62
C GLU A 97 1.08 7.38 2.82
N VAL A 98 0.58 6.98 3.98
CA VAL A 98 0.20 5.60 4.29
C VAL A 98 -1.28 5.58 4.62
N ASN A 99 -2.05 4.82 3.84
CA ASN A 99 -3.46 4.58 4.09
C ASN A 99 -3.62 3.29 4.90
N THR A 100 -4.08 3.42 6.14
CA THR A 100 -4.26 2.28 7.07
C THR A 100 -5.60 1.57 6.91
N GLN A 101 -6.50 2.12 6.09
CA GLN A 101 -7.79 1.52 5.73
C GLN A 101 -8.03 1.62 4.21
N PRO A 102 -7.18 0.94 3.41
CA PRO A 102 -7.30 1.02 1.96
C PRO A 102 -8.60 0.39 1.47
N GLY A 103 -9.10 0.87 0.32
CA GLY A 103 -10.30 0.33 -0.30
C GLY A 103 -10.16 -1.17 -0.62
N MET A 104 -11.26 -1.90 -0.45
CA MET A 104 -11.34 -3.35 -0.64
C MET A 104 -12.44 -3.75 -1.65
N THR A 105 -12.81 -2.85 -2.58
CA THR A 105 -13.69 -3.22 -3.68
C THR A 105 -12.93 -4.05 -4.73
N PRO A 106 -13.59 -4.80 -5.60
CA PRO A 106 -12.92 -5.57 -6.66
C PRO A 106 -12.01 -4.75 -7.58
N LEU A 107 -12.25 -3.43 -7.69
CA LEU A 107 -11.44 -2.47 -8.46
C LEU A 107 -10.37 -1.76 -7.63
N SER A 108 -10.28 -2.05 -6.33
CA SER A 108 -9.32 -1.42 -5.45
C SER A 108 -7.91 -1.99 -5.65
N LEU A 109 -6.91 -1.17 -5.37
CA LEU A 109 -5.49 -1.46 -5.59
C LEU A 109 -4.97 -2.65 -4.77
N VAL A 110 -5.44 -2.82 -3.52
CA VAL A 110 -5.00 -3.94 -2.67
C VAL A 110 -5.44 -5.29 -3.26
N PRO A 111 -6.74 -5.52 -3.59
CA PRO A 111 -7.18 -6.74 -4.28
C PRO A 111 -6.52 -6.94 -5.64
N GLU A 112 -6.26 -5.88 -6.40
CA GLU A 112 -5.56 -5.96 -7.68
C GLU A 112 -4.14 -6.50 -7.51
N GLN A 113 -3.36 -5.92 -6.59
CA GLN A 113 -1.98 -6.35 -6.29
C GLN A 113 -1.93 -7.78 -5.74
N ALA A 114 -2.87 -8.16 -4.87
CA ALA A 114 -2.99 -9.51 -4.35
C ALA A 114 -3.24 -10.53 -5.47
N ARG A 115 -4.14 -10.20 -6.40
CA ARG A 115 -4.46 -11.06 -7.57
C ARG A 115 -3.24 -11.27 -8.47
N HIS A 116 -2.41 -10.26 -8.68
CA HIS A 116 -1.16 -10.40 -9.43
C HIS A 116 -0.14 -11.33 -8.76
N LEU A 117 -0.28 -11.57 -7.46
CA LEU A 117 0.49 -12.57 -6.70
C LEU A 117 -0.21 -13.94 -6.62
N GLY A 118 -1.31 -14.12 -7.34
CA GLY A 118 -2.09 -15.38 -7.35
C GLY A 118 -2.98 -15.56 -6.13
N MET A 119 -3.26 -14.50 -5.38
CA MET A 119 -4.18 -14.53 -4.23
C MET A 119 -5.57 -14.07 -4.68
N GLU A 120 -6.56 -14.95 -4.58
CA GLU A 120 -7.94 -14.59 -4.87
C GLU A 120 -8.53 -13.66 -3.79
N TYR A 121 -9.60 -12.96 -4.14
CA TYR A 121 -10.21 -11.98 -3.21
C TYR A 121 -10.64 -12.59 -1.87
N ALA A 122 -11.18 -13.81 -1.89
CA ALA A 122 -11.58 -14.53 -0.68
C ALA A 122 -10.36 -14.83 0.22
N ASP A 123 -9.26 -15.29 -0.37
CA ASP A 123 -8.02 -15.59 0.36
C ASP A 123 -7.42 -14.33 1.00
N LEU A 124 -7.49 -13.19 0.29
CA LEU A 124 -7.06 -11.89 0.81
C LEU A 124 -7.88 -11.48 2.04
N VAL A 125 -9.22 -11.64 1.97
CA VAL A 125 -10.11 -11.32 3.08
C VAL A 125 -9.86 -12.25 4.27
N GLU A 126 -9.71 -13.56 4.03
CA GLU A 126 -9.37 -14.54 5.07
C GLU A 126 -8.03 -14.21 5.74
N ALA A 127 -7.02 -13.82 4.98
CA ALA A 127 -5.72 -13.43 5.53
C ALA A 127 -5.82 -12.19 6.44
N ILE A 128 -6.60 -11.17 6.04
CA ILE A 128 -6.83 -9.97 6.87
C ILE A 128 -7.55 -10.31 8.16
N ILE A 129 -8.56 -11.21 8.10
CA ILE A 129 -9.29 -11.68 9.29
C ILE A 129 -8.37 -12.48 10.21
N ALA A 130 -7.55 -13.36 9.66
CA ALA A 130 -6.59 -14.15 10.43
C ALA A 130 -5.60 -13.27 11.20
N GLU A 131 -5.05 -12.24 10.56
CA GLU A 131 -4.19 -11.24 11.21
C GLU A 131 -4.89 -10.55 12.39
N ALA A 132 -6.16 -10.15 12.21
CA ALA A 132 -6.93 -9.49 13.25
C ALA A 132 -7.23 -10.41 14.44
N LEU A 133 -7.50 -11.70 14.19
CA LEU A 133 -7.75 -12.69 15.24
C LEU A 133 -6.47 -13.00 16.04
N ASN A 134 -5.34 -13.18 15.37
CA ASN A 134 -4.06 -13.40 16.01
C ASN A 134 -3.64 -12.23 16.93
N ASP A 135 -3.92 -10.99 16.49
CA ASP A 135 -3.63 -9.80 17.29
C ASP A 135 -4.53 -9.71 18.54
N ALA A 136 -5.79 -10.13 18.43
CA ALA A 136 -6.72 -10.19 19.57
C ALA A 136 -6.29 -11.22 20.63
N GLU A 137 -5.80 -12.38 20.21
CA GLU A 137 -5.30 -13.44 21.11
C GLU A 137 -4.06 -12.97 21.85
N THR A 138 -3.05 -12.43 21.13
CA THR A 138 -1.81 -11.92 21.76
C THR A 138 -2.07 -10.76 22.72
N SER A 139 -3.03 -9.89 22.42
CA SER A 139 -3.43 -8.78 23.29
C SER A 139 -4.14 -9.23 24.57
N ASN A 140 -4.89 -10.33 24.52
CA ASN A 140 -5.56 -10.92 25.69
C ASN A 140 -4.57 -11.64 26.61
N ASP A 141 -3.61 -12.36 26.05
CA ASP A 141 -2.57 -13.04 26.82
C ASP A 141 -1.66 -12.05 27.56
N ALA A 142 -1.33 -10.93 26.94
CA ALA A 142 -0.56 -9.85 27.58
C ALA A 142 -1.30 -9.24 28.78
N LYS A 143 -2.62 -9.04 28.68
CA LYS A 143 -3.44 -8.53 29.80
C LYS A 143 -3.64 -9.54 30.93
N ALA A 144 -3.68 -10.83 30.60
CA ALA A 144 -3.80 -11.89 31.62
C ALA A 144 -2.53 -12.06 32.47
N GLY A 145 -1.35 -11.71 31.91
CA GLY A 145 -0.06 -11.76 32.61
C GLY A 145 0.22 -10.58 33.55
N GLU A 146 -0.57 -9.48 33.49
CA GLU A 146 -0.40 -8.27 34.29
C GLU A 146 -1.33 -8.18 35.52
N MET A 147 -2.01 -9.26 35.92
CA MET A 147 -2.82 -9.22 37.17
C MET A 147 -1.87 -9.23 38.38
N PRO A 148 -1.88 -8.16 39.21
CA PRO A 148 -1.10 -8.13 40.44
C PRO A 148 -1.65 -9.14 41.45
N ALA A 149 -0.74 -9.79 42.14
CA ALA A 149 -1.02 -10.68 43.27
C ALA A 149 -1.58 -9.89 44.49
#